data_622b06f20387fe5e45a74a9133e7ca1b
#
_entry.id   622b06f20387fe5e45a74a9133e7ca1b
#
_cell.length_a   1.000
_cell.length_b   1.000
_cell.length_c   1.000
_cell.angle_alpha   90.00
_cell.angle_beta   90.00
_cell.angle_gamma   90.00
#
_symmetry.space_group_name_H-M   'P 1'
#
loop_
_entity.id
_entity.type
_entity.pdbx_description
1 polymer ?
#
loop_
_entity_poly.entity_id
_entity_poly.type
_entity_poly.pdbx_seq_one_letter_code
_entity_poly.pdbx_strand_id
1 'polypeptide(L)'
;MATHDVNFGPGLATGMFYHAPKGTALPTYPSETLAADWVEVGDISEDGITWTPFGDIQQLKNWAKVTKRAYANERGSISAPIISTTEESLKTVFGSVTHTAANAQHGVLDAVEVTNSLPDAEAYLFLMKDDDDLFMLGTTDGIITSLADVEFSPTGAITWTPTIEGDWTFVKDDGQTV
;
A
#
# COMPACT_ATOMS: atom_id res chain seq x y z
N MET A 1 -34.90 -1.93 -9.46
CA MET A 1 -34.49 -2.55 -8.17
C MET A 1 -33.02 -2.34 -8.08
N ALA A 2 -32.55 -1.60 -7.09
CA ALA A 2 -31.11 -1.49 -6.86
C ALA A 2 -30.63 -2.86 -6.36
N THR A 3 -29.82 -3.54 -7.14
CA THR A 3 -29.06 -4.70 -6.68
C THR A 3 -28.08 -4.17 -5.63
N HIS A 4 -28.22 -4.66 -4.40
CA HIS A 4 -27.21 -4.43 -3.38
C HIS A 4 -25.99 -5.26 -3.77
N ASP A 5 -25.03 -4.59 -4.37
CA ASP A 5 -23.74 -5.18 -4.71
C ASP A 5 -22.90 -5.18 -3.42
N VAL A 6 -22.72 -6.35 -2.82
CA VAL A 6 -21.86 -6.53 -1.65
C VAL A 6 -20.53 -7.04 -2.17
N ASN A 7 -19.58 -6.13 -2.31
CA ASN A 7 -18.26 -6.49 -2.79
C ASN A 7 -17.43 -7.02 -1.61
N PHE A 8 -17.02 -8.26 -1.73
CA PHE A 8 -15.98 -8.85 -0.88
C PHE A 8 -14.66 -8.64 -1.64
N GLY A 9 -13.75 -7.87 -1.14
CA GLY A 9 -12.48 -7.61 -1.82
C GLY A 9 -11.48 -8.77 -1.72
N PRO A 10 -11.62 -9.88 -2.47
CA PRO A 10 -10.54 -10.84 -2.58
C PRO A 10 -9.40 -10.17 -3.34
N GLY A 11 -8.21 -10.26 -2.82
CA GLY A 11 -7.05 -9.80 -3.55
C GLY A 11 -6.80 -10.65 -4.79
N LEU A 12 -6.14 -10.07 -5.77
CA LEU A 12 -5.53 -10.85 -6.83
C LEU A 12 -4.58 -11.89 -6.19
N ALA A 13 -4.55 -13.09 -6.71
CA ALA A 13 -3.70 -14.15 -6.20
C ALA A 13 -2.20 -13.81 -6.27
N THR A 14 -1.83 -12.82 -7.09
CA THR A 14 -0.48 -12.31 -7.25
C THR A 14 -0.54 -10.81 -7.54
N GLY A 15 0.37 -10.01 -6.96
CA GLY A 15 0.60 -8.64 -7.38
C GLY A 15 -0.46 -7.64 -6.92
N MET A 16 -0.92 -7.73 -5.71
CA MET A 16 -1.89 -6.77 -5.17
C MET A 16 -1.31 -5.41 -4.85
N PHE A 17 -0.07 -5.34 -4.49
CA PHE A 17 0.60 -4.13 -4.05
C PHE A 17 1.81 -3.82 -4.93
N TYR A 18 1.81 -2.62 -5.48
CA TYR A 18 2.86 -2.11 -6.35
C TYR A 18 3.38 -0.78 -5.85
N HIS A 19 4.63 -0.49 -6.15
CA HIS A 19 5.23 0.82 -5.98
C HIS A 19 5.89 1.29 -7.29
N ALA A 20 6.10 2.60 -7.40
CA ALA A 20 6.78 3.23 -8.52
C ALA A 20 7.42 4.55 -8.05
N PRO A 21 8.35 5.12 -8.84
CA PRO A 21 8.90 6.43 -8.53
C PRO A 21 7.81 7.49 -8.31
N LYS A 22 8.04 8.38 -7.34
CA LYS A 22 7.14 9.50 -7.05
C LYS A 22 6.69 10.23 -8.31
N GLY A 23 5.39 10.47 -8.43
CA GLY A 23 4.80 11.18 -9.56
C GLY A 23 4.50 10.29 -10.76
N THR A 24 4.75 8.98 -10.69
CA THR A 24 4.30 8.03 -11.72
C THR A 24 2.78 8.11 -11.83
N ALA A 25 2.29 8.31 -13.06
CA ALA A 25 0.86 8.42 -13.30
C ALA A 25 0.14 7.11 -12.96
N LEU A 26 -0.97 7.23 -12.24
CA LEU A 26 -1.86 6.10 -12.00
C LEU A 26 -2.49 5.63 -13.31
N PRO A 27 -2.77 4.34 -13.47
CA PRO A 27 -3.61 3.85 -14.56
C PRO A 27 -4.95 4.59 -14.57
N THR A 28 -5.47 4.89 -15.74
CA THR A 28 -6.79 5.56 -15.87
C THR A 28 -7.92 4.64 -15.40
N TYR A 29 -7.74 3.34 -15.61
CA TYR A 29 -8.67 2.28 -15.20
C TYR A 29 -7.89 1.16 -14.50
N PRO A 30 -8.52 0.40 -13.59
CA PRO A 30 -7.93 -0.80 -13.04
C PRO A 30 -7.51 -1.75 -14.16
N SER A 31 -6.30 -2.26 -14.12
CA SER A 31 -5.77 -3.19 -15.12
C SER A 31 -4.78 -4.15 -14.49
N GLU A 32 -4.87 -5.42 -14.85
CA GLU A 32 -3.87 -6.43 -14.46
C GLU A 32 -2.52 -6.21 -15.17
N THR A 33 -2.50 -5.41 -16.26
CA THR A 33 -1.29 -5.07 -16.99
C THR A 33 -0.90 -3.63 -16.69
N LEU A 34 0.16 -3.46 -15.92
CA LEU A 34 0.70 -2.16 -15.54
C LEU A 34 1.87 -1.73 -16.45
N ALA A 35 2.15 -0.43 -16.47
CA ALA A 35 3.36 0.08 -17.11
C ALA A 35 4.62 -0.44 -16.42
N ALA A 36 5.75 -0.47 -17.14
CA ALA A 36 7.00 -1.06 -16.67
C ALA A 36 7.62 -0.36 -15.43
N ASP A 37 7.17 0.86 -15.11
CA ASP A 37 7.64 1.59 -13.94
C ASP A 37 7.04 1.07 -12.63
N TRP A 38 5.94 0.31 -12.71
CA TRP A 38 5.30 -0.30 -11.55
C TRP A 38 5.98 -1.61 -11.21
N VAL A 39 6.51 -1.70 -10.00
CA VAL A 39 7.19 -2.87 -9.45
C VAL A 39 6.32 -3.49 -8.38
N GLU A 40 6.16 -4.80 -8.45
CA GLU A 40 5.41 -5.56 -7.45
C GLU A 40 6.17 -5.61 -6.13
N VAL A 41 5.51 -5.23 -5.04
CA VAL A 41 6.08 -5.24 -3.69
C VAL A 41 5.95 -6.64 -3.08
N GLY A 42 4.80 -7.29 -3.30
CA GLY A 42 4.54 -8.62 -2.80
C GLY A 42 3.11 -8.82 -2.31
N ASP A 43 2.89 -9.96 -1.66
CA ASP A 43 1.58 -10.38 -1.21
C ASP A 43 1.14 -9.66 0.05
N ILE A 44 -0.15 -9.35 0.10
CA ILE A 44 -0.83 -8.83 1.28
C ILE A 44 -1.41 -10.00 2.09
N SER A 45 -1.38 -9.88 3.41
CA SER A 45 -2.02 -10.84 4.33
C SER A 45 -3.52 -10.97 4.05
N GLU A 46 -4.09 -12.12 4.42
CA GLU A 46 -5.53 -12.38 4.33
C GLU A 46 -6.40 -11.37 5.11
N ASP A 47 -5.80 -10.62 6.04
CA ASP A 47 -6.48 -9.52 6.75
C ASP A 47 -6.77 -8.32 5.82
N GLY A 48 -6.15 -8.28 4.63
CA GLY A 48 -6.34 -7.24 3.63
C GLY A 48 -5.75 -5.89 4.03
N ILE A 49 -6.16 -4.85 3.33
CA ILE A 49 -5.73 -3.47 3.59
C ILE A 49 -6.81 -2.69 4.34
N THR A 50 -6.38 -1.77 5.20
CA THR A 50 -7.29 -0.83 5.87
C THR A 50 -7.07 0.56 5.30
N TRP A 51 -8.10 1.13 4.69
CA TRP A 51 -8.06 2.48 4.15
C TRP A 51 -8.85 3.46 5.02
N THR A 52 -8.20 4.52 5.46
CA THR A 52 -8.80 5.66 6.14
C THR A 52 -8.77 6.85 5.17
N PRO A 53 -9.89 7.16 4.48
CA PRO A 53 -9.91 8.08 3.35
C PRO A 53 -9.67 9.55 3.74
N PHE A 54 -9.89 9.90 4.99
CA PHE A 54 -9.76 11.26 5.47
C PHE A 54 -8.89 11.30 6.73
N GLY A 55 -8.00 12.26 6.79
CA GLY A 55 -7.25 12.57 7.99
C GLY A 55 -8.12 13.17 9.10
N ASP A 56 -7.48 13.57 10.19
CA ASP A 56 -8.17 14.12 11.35
C ASP A 56 -8.95 15.41 11.04
N ILE A 57 -10.24 15.37 11.31
CA ILE A 57 -11.13 16.52 11.18
C ILE A 57 -11.30 17.17 12.56
N GLN A 58 -10.73 18.35 12.74
CA GLN A 58 -10.95 19.15 13.96
C GLN A 58 -12.16 20.05 13.81
N GLN A 59 -13.06 20.01 14.78
CA GLN A 59 -14.18 20.93 14.87
C GLN A 59 -13.85 22.06 15.85
N LEU A 60 -13.67 23.27 15.34
CA LEU A 60 -13.50 24.46 16.16
C LEU A 60 -14.87 25.10 16.41
N LYS A 61 -15.32 25.10 17.67
CA LYS A 61 -16.52 25.79 18.10
C LYS A 61 -16.10 27.14 18.70
N ASN A 62 -16.60 28.24 18.14
CA ASN A 62 -16.43 29.54 18.74
C ASN A 62 -17.60 29.88 19.68
N TRP A 63 -17.46 30.97 20.43
CA TRP A 63 -18.49 31.47 21.36
C TRP A 63 -19.84 31.77 20.70
N ALA A 64 -19.85 32.05 19.39
CA ALA A 64 -21.08 32.31 18.63
C ALA A 64 -21.74 31.00 18.11
N LYS A 65 -21.33 29.84 18.60
CA LYS A 65 -21.80 28.47 18.18
C LYS A 65 -21.57 28.17 16.69
N VAL A 66 -20.73 28.94 16.02
CA VAL A 66 -20.34 28.64 14.64
C VAL A 66 -19.30 27.51 14.67
N THR A 67 -19.64 26.36 14.07
CA THR A 67 -18.72 25.26 13.92
C THR A 67 -17.93 25.44 12.62
N LYS A 68 -16.63 25.64 12.72
CA LYS A 68 -15.71 25.55 11.57
C LYS A 68 -15.05 24.17 11.60
N ARG A 69 -15.03 23.50 10.46
CA ARG A 69 -14.23 22.30 10.26
C ARG A 69 -12.86 22.73 9.76
N ALA A 70 -11.83 22.32 10.46
CA ALA A 70 -10.45 22.45 10.01
C ALA A 70 -9.90 21.02 9.86
N TYR A 71 -9.25 20.74 8.74
CA TYR A 71 -8.51 19.51 8.56
C TYR A 71 -7.14 19.72 9.19
N ALA A 72 -6.77 18.86 10.13
CA ALA A 72 -5.41 18.84 10.67
C ALA A 72 -4.45 18.12 9.71
N ASN A 73 -4.97 17.12 9.01
CA ASN A 73 -4.32 16.42 7.92
C ASN A 73 -5.40 16.09 6.87
N GLU A 74 -5.22 16.53 5.63
CA GLU A 74 -6.19 16.27 4.55
C GLU A 74 -5.91 14.93 3.86
N ARG A 75 -4.72 14.35 4.07
CA ARG A 75 -4.31 13.11 3.43
C ARG A 75 -4.92 11.88 4.10
N GLY A 76 -5.40 10.96 3.30
CA GLY A 76 -5.83 9.66 3.77
C GLY A 76 -4.65 8.75 4.08
N SER A 77 -4.89 7.66 4.79
CA SER A 77 -3.87 6.66 5.10
C SER A 77 -4.33 5.25 4.77
N ILE A 78 -3.37 4.41 4.39
CA ILE A 78 -3.56 2.97 4.20
C ILE A 78 -2.60 2.24 5.12
N SER A 79 -3.12 1.23 5.80
CA SER A 79 -2.34 0.21 6.49
C SER A 79 -2.39 -1.08 5.70
N ALA A 80 -1.23 -1.60 5.29
CA ALA A 80 -1.12 -2.74 4.40
C ALA A 80 -0.19 -3.81 5.01
N PRO A 81 -0.73 -4.93 5.52
CA PRO A 81 0.09 -6.00 6.09
C PRO A 81 0.71 -6.86 4.98
N ILE A 82 1.99 -6.67 4.71
CA ILE A 82 2.77 -7.38 3.69
C ILE A 82 3.38 -8.63 4.32
N ILE A 83 3.13 -9.80 3.74
CA ILE A 83 3.68 -11.08 4.20
C ILE A 83 4.90 -11.54 3.40
N SER A 84 5.17 -10.93 2.26
CA SER A 84 6.34 -11.22 1.44
C SER A 84 7.59 -10.58 2.04
N THR A 85 8.67 -11.36 2.17
CA THR A 85 9.98 -10.88 2.63
C THR A 85 10.96 -10.94 1.46
N THR A 86 10.64 -10.23 0.39
CA THR A 86 11.49 -10.06 -0.78
C THR A 86 12.37 -8.83 -0.64
N GLU A 87 13.39 -8.70 -1.48
CA GLU A 87 14.23 -7.50 -1.52
C GLU A 87 13.39 -6.24 -1.78
N GLU A 88 12.41 -6.33 -2.72
CA GLU A 88 11.55 -5.20 -3.07
C GLU A 88 10.59 -4.83 -1.94
N SER A 89 10.00 -5.81 -1.23
CA SER A 89 9.15 -5.51 -0.08
C SER A 89 9.93 -4.85 1.05
N LEU A 90 11.14 -5.31 1.33
CA LEU A 90 12.01 -4.71 2.34
C LEU A 90 12.48 -3.31 1.92
N LYS A 91 12.83 -3.11 0.66
CA LYS A 91 13.22 -1.81 0.12
C LYS A 91 12.09 -0.80 0.20
N THR A 92 10.86 -1.20 -0.14
CA THR A 92 9.67 -0.36 -0.02
C THR A 92 9.45 0.07 1.43
N VAL A 93 9.56 -0.86 2.39
CA VAL A 93 9.28 -0.58 3.81
C VAL A 93 10.40 0.21 4.48
N PHE A 94 11.66 -0.08 4.17
CA PHE A 94 12.82 0.47 4.87
C PHE A 94 13.63 1.49 4.04
N GLY A 95 13.32 1.66 2.76
CA GLY A 95 13.96 2.64 1.88
C GLY A 95 15.37 2.27 1.42
N SER A 96 16.17 1.59 2.24
CA SER A 96 17.54 1.20 1.90
C SER A 96 17.80 -0.27 2.21
N VAL A 97 18.17 -1.00 1.18
CA VAL A 97 18.48 -2.43 1.25
C VAL A 97 19.83 -2.68 0.58
N THR A 98 20.66 -3.46 1.22
CA THR A 98 21.95 -3.91 0.67
C THR A 98 21.87 -5.41 0.43
N HIS A 99 22.02 -5.82 -0.81
CA HIS A 99 22.08 -7.22 -1.18
C HIS A 99 23.53 -7.71 -1.21
N THR A 100 23.83 -8.76 -0.46
CA THR A 100 25.11 -9.43 -0.47
C THR A 100 24.95 -10.79 -1.14
N ALA A 101 25.52 -10.93 -2.34
CA ALA A 101 25.48 -12.19 -3.07
C ALA A 101 26.21 -13.31 -2.33
N ALA A 102 25.77 -14.54 -2.51
CA ALA A 102 26.37 -15.73 -1.92
C ALA A 102 27.85 -15.83 -2.26
N ASN A 103 28.68 -16.08 -1.26
CA ASN A 103 30.10 -16.31 -1.40
C ASN A 103 30.51 -17.61 -0.69
N ALA A 104 30.65 -18.68 -1.48
CA ALA A 104 30.98 -19.99 -0.97
C ALA A 104 32.35 -20.07 -0.26
N GLN A 105 33.31 -19.21 -0.61
CA GLN A 105 34.65 -19.18 0.01
C GLN A 105 34.62 -18.64 1.45
N HIS A 106 33.62 -17.80 1.76
CA HIS A 106 33.47 -17.21 3.08
C HIS A 106 32.24 -17.74 3.84
N GLY A 107 31.56 -18.78 3.29
CA GLY A 107 30.35 -19.33 3.92
C GLY A 107 29.15 -18.37 3.95
N VAL A 108 29.21 -17.32 3.16
CA VAL A 108 28.12 -16.34 3.07
C VAL A 108 27.05 -16.88 2.10
N LEU A 109 25.83 -16.99 2.60
CA LEU A 109 24.65 -17.20 1.77
C LEU A 109 24.18 -15.84 1.21
N ASP A 110 23.27 -15.88 0.23
CA ASP A 110 22.58 -14.67 -0.17
C ASP A 110 21.92 -14.02 1.04
N ALA A 111 22.23 -12.74 1.26
CA ALA A 111 21.73 -11.99 2.39
C ALA A 111 21.23 -10.62 1.96
N VAL A 112 20.14 -10.22 2.55
CA VAL A 112 19.57 -8.88 2.40
C VAL A 112 19.69 -8.18 3.74
N GLU A 113 20.41 -7.08 3.77
CA GLU A 113 20.60 -6.24 4.95
C GLU A 113 19.76 -4.98 4.78
N VAL A 114 18.93 -4.70 5.78
CA VAL A 114 18.11 -3.49 5.82
C VAL A 114 18.67 -2.52 6.84
N THR A 115 18.73 -1.26 6.44
CA THR A 115 19.11 -0.17 7.35
C THR A 115 17.87 0.66 7.63
N ASN A 116 17.62 0.93 8.92
CA ASN A 116 16.51 1.79 9.32
C ASN A 116 16.68 3.19 8.73
N SER A 117 16.05 3.44 7.61
CA SER A 117 15.88 4.75 7.00
C SER A 117 14.42 4.92 6.65
N LEU A 118 13.92 6.14 6.76
CA LEU A 118 12.58 6.42 6.24
C LEU A 118 12.67 6.39 4.71
N PRO A 119 11.80 5.62 4.03
CA PRO A 119 11.76 5.63 2.58
C PRO A 119 11.34 7.00 2.06
N ASP A 120 11.81 7.34 0.87
CA ASP A 120 11.37 8.52 0.16
C ASP A 120 9.89 8.37 -0.25
N ALA A 121 9.27 9.50 -0.60
CA ALA A 121 7.91 9.47 -1.13
C ALA A 121 7.88 8.75 -2.49
N GLU A 122 6.94 7.85 -2.66
CA GLU A 122 6.76 7.05 -3.87
C GLU A 122 5.30 7.04 -4.32
N ALA A 123 5.04 6.56 -5.53
CA ALA A 123 3.70 6.22 -5.97
C ALA A 123 3.38 4.81 -5.51
N TYR A 124 2.17 4.59 -5.01
CA TYR A 124 1.68 3.30 -4.54
C TYR A 124 0.37 2.95 -5.19
N LEU A 125 0.18 1.66 -5.47
CA LEU A 125 -1.00 1.14 -6.13
C LEU A 125 -1.39 -0.20 -5.54
N PHE A 126 -2.65 -0.32 -5.13
CA PHE A 126 -3.30 -1.56 -4.74
C PHE A 126 -4.32 -1.93 -5.81
N LEU A 127 -4.22 -3.14 -6.31
CA LEU A 127 -5.21 -3.75 -7.19
C LEU A 127 -5.95 -4.84 -6.44
N MET A 128 -7.26 -4.83 -6.54
CA MET A 128 -8.15 -5.79 -5.90
C MET A 128 -9.15 -6.29 -6.93
N LYS A 129 -9.57 -7.53 -6.80
CA LYS A 129 -10.56 -8.14 -7.70
C LYS A 129 -11.66 -8.79 -6.89
N ASP A 130 -12.89 -8.63 -7.35
CA ASP A 130 -14.07 -9.31 -6.83
C ASP A 130 -14.88 -9.84 -8.03
N ASP A 131 -14.86 -11.14 -8.23
CA ASP A 131 -15.38 -11.79 -9.44
C ASP A 131 -14.81 -11.17 -10.73
N ASP A 132 -15.62 -10.42 -11.46
CA ASP A 132 -15.24 -9.73 -12.70
C ASP A 132 -14.93 -8.24 -12.49
N ASP A 133 -15.17 -7.70 -11.30
CA ASP A 133 -14.92 -6.31 -10.96
C ASP A 133 -13.46 -6.11 -10.52
N LEU A 134 -12.80 -5.10 -11.09
CA LEU A 134 -11.47 -4.67 -10.67
C LEU A 134 -11.58 -3.35 -9.90
N PHE A 135 -10.84 -3.27 -8.82
CA PHE A 135 -10.70 -2.08 -7.98
C PHE A 135 -9.26 -1.62 -7.97
N MET A 136 -9.09 -0.34 -8.01
CA MET A 136 -7.79 0.30 -7.90
C MET A 136 -7.84 1.36 -6.80
N LEU A 137 -6.86 1.33 -5.92
CA LEU A 137 -6.64 2.36 -4.92
C LEU A 137 -5.17 2.79 -5.02
N GLY A 138 -4.91 4.02 -5.44
CA GLY A 138 -3.56 4.47 -5.72
C GLY A 138 -3.30 5.91 -5.32
N THR A 139 -2.02 6.22 -5.14
CA THR A 139 -1.49 7.57 -4.92
C THR A 139 -0.21 7.77 -5.71
N THR A 140 0.02 8.99 -6.19
CA THR A 140 1.26 9.35 -6.90
C THR A 140 2.34 9.92 -5.98
N ASP A 141 2.00 10.19 -4.71
CA ASP A 141 2.87 10.84 -3.72
C ASP A 141 2.54 10.31 -2.32
N GLY A 142 2.77 9.03 -2.09
CA GLY A 142 2.60 8.39 -0.80
C GLY A 142 3.88 8.44 0.03
N ILE A 143 3.73 8.53 1.34
CA ILE A 143 4.84 8.53 2.30
C ILE A 143 4.54 7.49 3.37
N ILE A 144 5.48 6.59 3.63
CA ILE A 144 5.39 5.69 4.77
C ILE A 144 5.69 6.51 6.03
N THR A 145 4.71 6.59 6.92
CA THR A 145 4.79 7.40 8.15
C THR A 145 5.06 6.56 9.39
N SER A 146 4.70 5.30 9.35
CA SER A 146 4.97 4.36 10.44
C SER A 146 5.00 2.92 9.95
N LEU A 147 5.65 2.08 10.72
CA LEU A 147 5.64 0.63 10.60
C LEU A 147 5.14 0.08 11.94
N ALA A 148 4.15 -0.82 11.90
CA ALA A 148 3.71 -1.52 13.10
C ALA A 148 4.81 -2.43 13.65
N ASP A 149 4.67 -2.82 14.92
CA ASP A 149 5.59 -3.78 15.53
C ASP A 149 5.60 -5.09 14.73
N VAL A 150 6.80 -5.62 14.49
CA VAL A 150 7.00 -6.86 13.75
C VAL A 150 7.21 -8.01 14.72
N GLU A 151 6.38 -9.02 14.67
CA GLU A 151 6.51 -10.21 15.49
C GLU A 151 7.24 -11.32 14.72
N PHE A 152 8.32 -11.83 15.30
CA PHE A 152 9.03 -13.00 14.80
C PHE A 152 8.57 -14.24 15.58
N SER A 153 7.60 -14.96 15.03
CA SER A 153 7.04 -16.18 15.62
C SER A 153 7.50 -17.42 14.87
N PRO A 154 7.82 -18.53 15.55
CA PRO A 154 8.18 -19.78 14.87
C PRO A 154 7.02 -20.43 14.11
N THR A 155 5.78 -19.98 14.35
CA THR A 155 4.56 -20.56 13.76
C THR A 155 3.79 -19.61 12.88
N GLY A 156 4.17 -18.32 12.83
CA GLY A 156 3.51 -17.27 12.05
C GLY A 156 4.39 -16.77 10.91
N ALA A 157 3.75 -16.23 9.88
CA ALA A 157 4.46 -15.46 8.86
C ALA A 157 4.97 -14.15 9.46
N ILE A 158 6.14 -13.71 9.01
CA ILE A 158 6.62 -12.37 9.31
C ILE A 158 5.75 -11.40 8.50
N THR A 159 5.16 -10.41 9.19
CA THR A 159 4.29 -9.43 8.55
C THR A 159 4.85 -8.04 8.75
N TRP A 160 5.02 -7.33 7.66
CA TRP A 160 5.43 -5.93 7.63
C TRP A 160 4.20 -5.08 7.39
N THR A 161 3.82 -4.23 8.32
CA THR A 161 2.59 -3.43 8.20
C THR A 161 2.92 -1.94 8.19
N PRO A 162 3.32 -1.39 7.03
CA PRO A 162 3.51 0.04 6.87
C PRO A 162 2.16 0.77 6.87
N THR A 163 2.19 1.99 7.40
CA THR A 163 1.13 2.98 7.21
C THR A 163 1.60 4.00 6.18
N ILE A 164 0.86 4.12 5.09
CA ILE A 164 1.19 5.00 3.97
C ILE A 164 0.17 6.15 3.94
N GLU A 165 0.64 7.38 4.07
CA GLU A 165 -0.18 8.58 3.90
C GLU A 165 -0.05 9.12 2.48
N GLY A 166 -1.18 9.52 1.89
CA GLY A 166 -1.20 10.04 0.52
C GLY A 166 -2.56 10.60 0.12
N ASP A 167 -2.58 11.21 -1.06
CA ASP A 167 -3.81 11.62 -1.73
C ASP A 167 -4.29 10.45 -2.58
N TRP A 168 -5.26 9.69 -2.03
CA TRP A 168 -5.69 8.43 -2.60
C TRP A 168 -6.81 8.61 -3.63
N THR A 169 -6.65 7.97 -4.77
CA THR A 169 -7.66 7.84 -5.82
C THR A 169 -8.19 6.41 -5.82
N PHE A 170 -9.51 6.28 -5.66
CA PHE A 170 -10.20 4.99 -5.79
C PHE A 170 -10.94 4.93 -7.12
N VAL A 171 -10.75 3.86 -7.86
CA VAL A 171 -11.45 3.61 -9.13
C VAL A 171 -11.98 2.18 -9.10
N LYS A 172 -13.25 2.02 -9.47
CA LYS A 172 -13.88 0.72 -9.73
C LYS A 172 -14.11 0.59 -11.24
N ASP A 173 -13.71 -0.54 -11.80
CA ASP A 173 -14.21 -0.99 -13.10
C ASP A 173 -15.39 -1.93 -12.84
N ASP A 174 -16.56 -1.59 -13.40
CA ASP A 174 -17.78 -2.39 -13.24
C ASP A 174 -17.97 -3.42 -14.36
N GLY A 175 -16.93 -3.66 -15.16
CA GLY A 175 -16.96 -4.63 -16.27
C GLY A 175 -17.90 -4.24 -17.42
N GLN A 176 -18.50 -3.06 -17.37
CA GLN A 176 -19.38 -2.57 -18.43
C GLN A 176 -18.54 -2.09 -19.62
N THR A 177 -18.51 -2.87 -20.67
CA THR A 177 -17.95 -2.44 -21.96
C THR A 177 -18.82 -1.31 -22.52
N VAL A 178 -18.22 -0.14 -22.71
CA VAL A 178 -18.85 1.02 -23.39
C VAL A 178 -18.99 0.75 -24.88
#